data_de84b2d255af805ca5e991916535c236
#
_entry.id   de84b2d255af805ca5e991916535c236
#
_cell.length_a   1.000
_cell.length_b   1.000
_cell.length_c   1.000
_cell.angle_alpha   90.00
_cell.angle_beta   90.00
_cell.angle_gamma   90.00
#
_symmetry.space_group_name_H-M   'P 1'
#
loop_
_entity.id
_entity.type
_entity.pdbx_description
1 polymer ?
#
loop_
_entity_poly.entity_id
_entity_poly.type
_entity_poly.pdbx_seq_one_letter_code
_entity_poly.pdbx_strand_id
1 'polypeptide(L)'
;MQDDTRAKLIRAALTVFSREGYAAATTRMIAAESGANLQAITYYFGGKPELYQGVVQHIADAMSAHIRPAADAIEVRLASGAVTPADAKDMVLFALKAIAHVLLVEASDDWARIILREQMQPTAAFEMLFSSGMGRMLALLVRLVAIALGLAPDDPETRARALALLGQVLIFRMARAAALRTLGWDRLGLGELAILERAICANASAILLRENQGEQGT
;
A
#
# COMPACT_ATOMS: atom_id res chain seq x y z
N MET A 1 -6.11 -4.98 -30.69
CA MET A 1 -5.84 -3.59 -31.14
C MET A 1 -6.54 -2.54 -30.28
N GLN A 2 -7.83 -2.67 -29.93
CA GLN A 2 -8.52 -1.72 -29.04
C GLN A 2 -7.99 -1.73 -27.59
N ASP A 3 -7.71 -2.88 -27.00
CA ASP A 3 -7.15 -3.01 -25.64
C ASP A 3 -5.74 -2.42 -25.53
N ASP A 4 -4.93 -2.49 -26.57
CA ASP A 4 -3.58 -1.93 -26.57
C ASP A 4 -3.58 -0.40 -26.50
N THR A 5 -4.50 0.28 -27.20
CA THR A 5 -4.62 1.75 -27.14
C THR A 5 -5.10 2.24 -25.78
N ARG A 6 -6.09 1.56 -25.18
CA ARG A 6 -6.57 1.87 -23.84
C ARG A 6 -5.45 1.71 -22.80
N ALA A 7 -4.69 0.63 -22.86
CA ALA A 7 -3.56 0.39 -21.97
C ALA A 7 -2.43 1.41 -22.16
N LYS A 8 -2.13 1.84 -23.40
CA LYS A 8 -1.16 2.90 -23.68
C LYS A 8 -1.59 4.23 -23.06
N LEU A 9 -2.86 4.58 -23.17
CA LEU A 9 -3.41 5.81 -22.57
C LEU A 9 -3.33 5.77 -21.04
N ILE A 10 -3.63 4.64 -20.39
CA ILE A 10 -3.48 4.49 -18.93
C ILE A 10 -2.02 4.69 -18.50
N ARG A 11 -1.06 4.05 -19.18
CA ARG A 11 0.38 4.20 -18.84
C ARG A 11 0.86 5.65 -19.02
N ALA A 12 0.52 6.28 -20.14
CA ALA A 12 0.88 7.68 -20.39
C ALA A 12 0.22 8.64 -19.38
N ALA A 13 -1.06 8.40 -19.06
CA ALA A 13 -1.78 9.19 -18.08
C ALA A 13 -1.18 9.02 -16.67
N LEU A 14 -0.79 7.80 -16.29
CA LEU A 14 -0.09 7.53 -15.05
C LEU A 14 1.18 8.38 -14.92
N THR A 15 2.03 8.38 -15.94
CA THR A 15 3.26 9.18 -15.98
C THR A 15 2.96 10.68 -15.88
N VAL A 16 2.01 11.17 -16.69
CA VAL A 16 1.67 12.60 -16.70
C VAL A 16 1.02 13.04 -15.39
N PHE A 17 0.05 12.29 -14.85
CA PHE A 17 -0.58 12.63 -13.58
C PHE A 17 0.37 12.53 -12.39
N SER A 18 1.29 11.59 -12.39
CA SER A 18 2.32 11.45 -11.36
C SER A 18 3.24 12.67 -11.36
N ARG A 19 3.69 13.12 -12.52
CA ARG A 19 4.63 14.22 -12.69
C ARG A 19 4.00 15.59 -12.44
N GLU A 20 2.88 15.89 -13.12
CA GLU A 20 2.26 17.21 -13.12
C GLU A 20 1.18 17.37 -12.03
N GLY A 21 0.62 16.30 -11.55
CA GLY A 21 -0.59 16.29 -10.72
C GLY A 21 -1.87 16.37 -11.54
N TYR A 22 -3.00 16.04 -10.88
CA TYR A 22 -4.29 16.06 -11.55
C TYR A 22 -4.64 17.43 -12.11
N ALA A 23 -4.45 18.52 -11.35
CA ALA A 23 -4.88 19.85 -11.74
C ALA A 23 -4.14 20.36 -13.02
N ALA A 24 -2.80 20.25 -13.04
CA ALA A 24 -1.98 20.79 -14.12
C ALA A 24 -1.89 19.86 -15.35
N ALA A 25 -2.07 18.54 -15.18
CA ALA A 25 -2.08 17.59 -16.28
C ALA A 25 -3.21 17.92 -17.28
N THR A 26 -2.91 17.86 -18.58
CA THR A 26 -3.89 18.06 -19.65
C THR A 26 -4.03 16.83 -20.54
N THR A 27 -5.19 16.66 -21.15
CA THR A 27 -5.41 15.56 -22.11
C THR A 27 -4.48 15.66 -23.32
N ARG A 28 -4.03 16.87 -23.70
CA ARG A 28 -3.03 17.06 -24.75
C ARG A 28 -1.66 16.51 -24.36
N MET A 29 -1.22 16.72 -23.12
CA MET A 29 0.03 16.14 -22.61
C MET A 29 -0.03 14.61 -22.61
N ILE A 30 -1.16 14.03 -22.21
CA ILE A 30 -1.36 12.57 -22.20
C ILE A 30 -1.41 12.00 -23.62
N ALA A 31 -2.07 12.67 -24.55
CA ALA A 31 -2.10 12.29 -25.95
C ALA A 31 -0.68 12.31 -26.57
N ALA A 32 0.11 13.35 -26.29
CA ALA A 32 1.50 13.45 -26.72
C ALA A 32 2.38 12.36 -26.13
N GLU A 33 2.26 12.08 -24.83
CA GLU A 33 3.01 11.02 -24.11
C GLU A 33 2.68 9.62 -24.64
N SER A 34 1.40 9.37 -24.97
CA SER A 34 0.95 8.06 -25.46
C SER A 34 1.17 7.84 -26.96
N GLY A 35 1.43 8.90 -27.73
CA GLY A 35 1.41 8.89 -29.19
C GLY A 35 0.01 8.64 -29.78
N ALA A 36 -1.05 8.75 -28.97
CA ALA A 36 -2.42 8.55 -29.42
C ALA A 36 -3.09 9.86 -29.84
N ASN A 37 -4.16 9.75 -30.65
CA ASN A 37 -4.98 10.90 -30.99
C ASN A 37 -5.73 11.38 -29.72
N LEU A 38 -5.83 12.71 -29.56
CA LEU A 38 -6.58 13.34 -28.47
C LEU A 38 -8.03 12.83 -28.34
N GLN A 39 -8.69 12.57 -29.48
CA GLN A 39 -10.04 12.02 -29.51
C GLN A 39 -10.14 10.62 -28.87
N ALA A 40 -9.06 9.85 -28.85
CA ALA A 40 -9.04 8.54 -28.22
C ALA A 40 -9.31 8.62 -26.71
N ILE A 41 -8.87 9.69 -26.04
CA ILE A 41 -9.14 9.89 -24.60
C ILE A 41 -10.65 10.02 -24.37
N THR A 42 -11.33 10.84 -25.16
CA THR A 42 -12.79 11.01 -25.06
C THR A 42 -13.52 9.71 -25.43
N TYR A 43 -13.03 9.01 -26.45
CA TYR A 43 -13.64 7.76 -26.90
C TYR A 43 -13.56 6.63 -25.88
N TYR A 44 -12.37 6.42 -25.26
CA TYR A 44 -12.15 5.30 -24.34
C TYR A 44 -12.54 5.60 -22.89
N PHE A 45 -12.51 6.87 -22.49
CA PHE A 45 -12.68 7.24 -21.08
C PHE A 45 -13.78 8.28 -20.84
N GLY A 46 -14.21 9.06 -21.86
CA GLY A 46 -15.15 10.16 -21.66
C GLY A 46 -14.46 11.51 -21.41
N GLY A 47 -13.34 11.52 -20.71
CA GLY A 47 -12.59 12.72 -20.40
C GLY A 47 -11.44 12.51 -19.42
N LYS A 48 -10.90 13.62 -18.91
CA LYS A 48 -9.78 13.63 -17.97
C LYS A 48 -10.17 13.03 -16.60
N PRO A 49 -11.35 13.32 -16.02
CA PRO A 49 -11.76 12.73 -14.74
C PRO A 49 -11.85 11.20 -14.79
N GLU A 50 -12.51 10.67 -15.80
CA GLU A 50 -12.71 9.21 -15.96
C GLU A 50 -11.39 8.52 -16.31
N LEU A 51 -10.50 9.17 -17.06
CA LEU A 51 -9.15 8.67 -17.33
C LEU A 51 -8.34 8.61 -16.03
N TYR A 52 -8.44 9.62 -15.14
CA TYR A 52 -7.78 9.60 -13.85
C TYR A 52 -8.29 8.45 -12.96
N GLN A 53 -9.61 8.26 -12.90
CA GLN A 53 -10.20 7.10 -12.22
C GLN A 53 -9.69 5.78 -12.82
N GLY A 54 -9.58 5.68 -14.14
CA GLY A 54 -9.01 4.52 -14.81
C GLY A 54 -7.54 4.25 -14.43
N VAL A 55 -6.74 5.31 -14.24
CA VAL A 55 -5.36 5.19 -13.73
C VAL A 55 -5.34 4.71 -12.29
N VAL A 56 -6.17 5.28 -11.43
CA VAL A 56 -6.24 4.89 -10.02
C VAL A 56 -6.74 3.44 -9.89
N GLN A 57 -7.73 3.04 -10.69
CA GLN A 57 -8.21 1.64 -10.72
C GLN A 57 -7.10 0.70 -11.17
N HIS A 58 -6.31 1.07 -12.18
CA HIS A 58 -5.16 0.27 -12.63
C HIS A 58 -4.12 0.07 -11.50
N ILE A 59 -3.81 1.11 -10.75
CA ILE A 59 -2.92 1.02 -9.57
C ILE A 59 -3.52 0.09 -8.52
N ALA A 60 -4.79 0.28 -8.20
CA ALA A 60 -5.54 -0.48 -7.21
C ALA A 60 -5.57 -1.98 -7.54
N ASP A 61 -5.86 -2.32 -8.79
CA ASP A 61 -5.91 -3.70 -9.28
C ASP A 61 -4.53 -4.37 -9.20
N ALA A 62 -3.49 -3.67 -9.63
CA ALA A 62 -2.13 -4.18 -9.59
C ALA A 62 -1.63 -4.39 -8.15
N MET A 63 -1.85 -3.43 -7.26
CA MET A 63 -1.51 -3.59 -5.84
C MET A 63 -2.29 -4.72 -5.19
N SER A 64 -3.60 -4.80 -5.47
CA SER A 64 -4.45 -5.88 -4.96
C SER A 64 -3.98 -7.25 -5.44
N ALA A 65 -3.57 -7.37 -6.70
CA ALA A 65 -3.05 -8.63 -7.25
C ALA A 65 -1.80 -9.12 -6.49
N HIS A 66 -0.90 -8.21 -6.10
CA HIS A 66 0.30 -8.55 -5.35
C HIS A 66 0.03 -8.88 -3.87
N ILE A 67 -0.91 -8.17 -3.23
CA ILE A 67 -1.18 -8.34 -1.80
C ILE A 67 -2.18 -9.47 -1.50
N ARG A 68 -3.05 -9.81 -2.46
CA ARG A 68 -4.13 -10.79 -2.31
C ARG A 68 -3.65 -12.16 -1.80
N PRO A 69 -2.56 -12.77 -2.34
CA PRO A 69 -2.12 -14.08 -1.85
C PRO A 69 -1.82 -14.09 -0.34
N ALA A 70 -1.21 -13.00 0.16
CA ALA A 70 -0.94 -12.87 1.58
C ALA A 70 -2.22 -12.65 2.40
N ALA A 71 -3.14 -11.82 1.91
CA ALA A 71 -4.42 -11.58 2.57
C ALA A 71 -5.27 -12.86 2.64
N ASP A 72 -5.36 -13.62 1.55
CA ASP A 72 -6.11 -14.87 1.49
C ASP A 72 -5.52 -15.93 2.44
N ALA A 73 -4.20 -16.06 2.50
CA ALA A 73 -3.53 -16.97 3.43
C ALA A 73 -3.83 -16.63 4.91
N ILE A 74 -3.83 -15.34 5.24
CA ILE A 74 -4.19 -14.84 6.57
C ILE A 74 -5.65 -15.16 6.88
N GLU A 75 -6.58 -14.89 5.97
CA GLU A 75 -8.01 -15.15 6.18
C GLU A 75 -8.31 -16.63 6.37
N VAL A 76 -7.71 -17.50 5.55
CA VAL A 76 -7.83 -18.96 5.71
C VAL A 76 -7.39 -19.39 7.11
N ARG A 77 -6.27 -18.87 7.59
CA ARG A 77 -5.77 -19.19 8.92
C ARG A 77 -6.69 -18.65 10.02
N LEU A 78 -7.19 -17.42 9.89
CA LEU A 78 -8.16 -16.84 10.82
C LEU A 78 -9.49 -17.60 10.86
N ALA A 79 -9.93 -18.13 9.72
CA ALA A 79 -11.17 -18.91 9.61
C ALA A 79 -11.07 -20.27 10.30
N SER A 80 -9.88 -20.81 10.54
CA SER A 80 -9.69 -22.07 11.26
C SER A 80 -10.10 -22.01 12.75
N GLY A 81 -10.32 -20.81 13.29
CA GLY A 81 -10.78 -20.58 14.66
C GLY A 81 -9.75 -20.84 15.78
N ALA A 82 -8.56 -21.35 15.45
CA ALA A 82 -7.54 -21.76 16.42
C ALA A 82 -6.26 -20.92 16.28
N VAL A 83 -6.39 -19.59 16.23
CA VAL A 83 -5.24 -18.68 16.12
C VAL A 83 -4.82 -18.22 17.51
N THR A 84 -3.64 -18.64 17.94
CA THR A 84 -3.03 -18.20 19.20
C THR A 84 -2.43 -16.80 19.07
N PRO A 85 -2.13 -16.08 20.18
CA PRO A 85 -1.38 -14.84 20.14
C PRO A 85 -0.02 -14.95 19.43
N ALA A 86 0.67 -16.08 19.57
CA ALA A 86 1.93 -16.35 18.88
C ALA A 86 1.73 -16.49 17.36
N ASP A 87 0.73 -17.29 16.94
CA ASP A 87 0.36 -17.39 15.52
C ASP A 87 0.01 -16.01 14.92
N ALA A 88 -0.79 -15.21 15.64
CA ALA A 88 -1.19 -13.88 15.19
C ALA A 88 0.02 -12.96 15.01
N LYS A 89 0.99 -13.00 15.92
CA LYS A 89 2.25 -12.27 15.80
C LYS A 89 3.02 -12.68 14.54
N ASP A 90 3.18 -13.97 14.29
CA ASP A 90 3.87 -14.47 13.09
C ASP A 90 3.15 -14.04 11.81
N MET A 91 1.81 -14.03 11.83
CA MET A 91 1.00 -13.55 10.71
C MET A 91 1.12 -12.03 10.51
N VAL A 92 1.28 -11.23 11.57
CA VAL A 92 1.60 -9.79 11.44
C VAL A 92 2.95 -9.61 10.75
N LEU A 93 3.99 -10.34 11.17
CA LEU A 93 5.30 -10.27 10.53
C LEU A 93 5.24 -10.67 9.05
N PHE A 94 4.49 -11.72 8.74
CA PHE A 94 4.25 -12.14 7.35
C PHE A 94 3.54 -11.05 6.54
N ALA A 95 2.48 -10.43 7.08
CA ALA A 95 1.76 -9.34 6.44
C ALA A 95 2.67 -8.12 6.18
N LEU A 96 3.48 -7.73 7.16
CA LEU A 96 4.40 -6.59 7.01
C LEU A 96 5.46 -6.85 5.93
N LYS A 97 6.00 -8.07 5.82
CA LYS A 97 6.92 -8.45 4.74
C LYS A 97 6.24 -8.38 3.37
N ALA A 98 5.02 -8.91 3.24
CA ALA A 98 4.27 -8.84 1.99
C ALA A 98 4.00 -7.38 1.57
N ILE A 99 3.59 -6.54 2.52
CA ILE A 99 3.37 -5.11 2.28
C ILE A 99 4.70 -4.42 1.90
N ALA A 100 5.80 -4.72 2.60
CA ALA A 100 7.11 -4.15 2.30
C ALA A 100 7.57 -4.52 0.87
N HIS A 101 7.42 -5.77 0.47
CA HIS A 101 7.74 -6.21 -0.89
C HIS A 101 6.95 -5.42 -1.93
N VAL A 102 5.62 -5.35 -1.78
CA VAL A 102 4.75 -4.62 -2.72
C VAL A 102 5.12 -3.14 -2.78
N LEU A 103 5.25 -2.48 -1.64
CA LEU A 103 5.47 -1.03 -1.61
C LEU A 103 6.89 -0.61 -1.99
N LEU A 104 7.89 -1.42 -1.68
CA LEU A 104 9.29 -1.03 -1.82
C LEU A 104 9.95 -1.59 -3.08
N VAL A 105 9.42 -2.68 -3.64
CA VAL A 105 9.98 -3.33 -4.83
C VAL A 105 9.04 -3.24 -6.03
N GLU A 106 7.76 -3.65 -5.88
CA GLU A 106 6.84 -3.75 -7.01
C GLU A 106 6.22 -2.41 -7.41
N ALA A 107 5.88 -1.57 -6.43
CA ALA A 107 5.24 -0.28 -6.70
C ALA A 107 6.21 0.71 -7.37
N SER A 108 5.83 1.21 -8.53
CA SER A 108 6.60 2.26 -9.21
C SER A 108 6.57 3.59 -8.43
N ASP A 109 7.52 4.48 -8.75
CA ASP A 109 7.54 5.83 -8.16
C ASP A 109 6.31 6.65 -8.59
N ASP A 110 5.77 6.39 -9.77
CA ASP A 110 4.57 7.04 -10.27
C ASP A 110 3.33 6.63 -9.45
N TRP A 111 3.19 5.34 -9.13
CA TRP A 111 2.12 4.86 -8.24
C TRP A 111 2.19 5.53 -6.87
N ALA A 112 3.39 5.56 -6.28
CA ALA A 112 3.57 6.15 -4.96
C ALA A 112 3.19 7.63 -4.91
N ARG A 113 3.53 8.41 -5.94
CA ARG A 113 3.18 9.84 -6.00
C ARG A 113 1.68 10.04 -6.08
N ILE A 114 0.97 9.23 -6.88
CA ILE A 114 -0.50 9.31 -6.97
C ILE A 114 -1.13 8.90 -5.64
N ILE A 115 -0.72 7.77 -5.07
CA ILE A 115 -1.26 7.28 -3.79
C ILE A 115 -1.01 8.29 -2.68
N LEU A 116 0.20 8.84 -2.56
CA LEU A 116 0.53 9.83 -1.54
C LEU A 116 -0.32 11.09 -1.68
N ARG A 117 -0.57 11.54 -2.91
CA ARG A 117 -1.43 12.70 -3.17
C ARG A 117 -2.86 12.46 -2.72
N GLU A 118 -3.40 11.29 -3.03
CA GLU A 118 -4.74 10.89 -2.56
C GLU A 118 -4.82 10.74 -1.04
N GLN A 119 -3.74 10.33 -0.37
CA GLN A 119 -3.67 10.31 1.09
C GLN A 119 -3.68 11.71 1.72
N MET A 120 -3.02 12.68 1.07
CA MET A 120 -2.94 14.06 1.57
C MET A 120 -4.15 14.92 1.22
N GLN A 121 -4.78 14.67 0.08
CA GLN A 121 -5.93 15.39 -0.45
C GLN A 121 -6.93 14.37 -1.03
N PRO A 122 -7.69 13.67 -0.18
CA PRO A 122 -8.56 12.59 -0.62
C PRO A 122 -9.63 13.07 -1.60
N THR A 123 -9.81 12.32 -2.68
CA THR A 123 -10.90 12.46 -3.65
C THR A 123 -11.70 11.15 -3.71
N ALA A 124 -12.66 11.04 -4.63
CA ALA A 124 -13.34 9.77 -4.89
C ALA A 124 -12.36 8.65 -5.29
N ALA A 125 -11.18 8.99 -5.81
CA ALA A 125 -10.14 8.03 -6.15
C ALA A 125 -9.50 7.38 -4.92
N PHE A 126 -9.43 8.08 -3.79
CA PHE A 126 -8.98 7.49 -2.51
C PHE A 126 -9.88 6.32 -2.09
N GLU A 127 -11.19 6.47 -2.20
CA GLU A 127 -12.13 5.40 -1.87
C GLU A 127 -11.95 4.16 -2.75
N MET A 128 -11.58 4.35 -4.02
CA MET A 128 -11.25 3.25 -4.94
C MET A 128 -9.98 2.51 -4.47
N LEU A 129 -8.93 3.23 -4.09
CA LEU A 129 -7.70 2.62 -3.54
C LEU A 129 -7.96 1.87 -2.24
N PHE A 130 -8.73 2.49 -1.34
CA PHE A 130 -9.02 1.93 -0.03
C PHE A 130 -9.86 0.65 -0.14
N SER A 131 -10.93 0.67 -0.93
CA SER A 131 -11.86 -0.45 -1.08
C SER A 131 -11.30 -1.65 -1.86
N SER A 132 -10.31 -1.43 -2.74
CA SER A 132 -9.78 -2.47 -3.63
C SER A 132 -8.80 -3.46 -2.99
N GLY A 133 -8.28 -3.20 -1.80
CA GLY A 133 -7.35 -4.11 -1.13
C GLY A 133 -6.61 -3.50 0.06
N MET A 134 -6.36 -2.20 0.04
CA MET A 134 -5.69 -1.49 1.14
C MET A 134 -6.48 -1.61 2.44
N GLY A 135 -7.78 -1.32 2.41
CA GLY A 135 -8.66 -1.42 3.58
C GLY A 135 -8.80 -2.85 4.09
N ARG A 136 -8.87 -3.84 3.18
CA ARG A 136 -8.90 -5.27 3.54
C ARG A 136 -7.64 -5.67 4.33
N MET A 137 -6.45 -5.34 3.82
CA MET A 137 -5.20 -5.67 4.47
C MET A 137 -5.04 -4.93 5.81
N LEU A 138 -5.46 -3.68 5.89
CA LEU A 138 -5.45 -2.92 7.14
C LEU A 138 -6.39 -3.53 8.18
N ALA A 139 -7.60 -3.94 7.78
CA ALA A 139 -8.54 -4.62 8.67
C ALA A 139 -7.98 -5.97 9.20
N LEU A 140 -7.31 -6.73 8.34
CA LEU A 140 -6.62 -7.96 8.74
C LEU A 140 -5.50 -7.67 9.74
N LEU A 141 -4.69 -6.65 9.48
CA LEU A 141 -3.60 -6.26 10.38
C LEU A 141 -4.14 -5.85 11.75
N VAL A 142 -5.20 -5.03 11.81
CA VAL A 142 -5.87 -4.66 13.07
C VAL A 142 -6.36 -5.90 13.82
N ARG A 143 -7.01 -6.83 13.12
CA ARG A 143 -7.52 -8.07 13.73
C ARG A 143 -6.39 -8.95 14.29
N LEU A 144 -5.29 -9.07 13.57
CA LEU A 144 -4.12 -9.83 14.00
C LEU A 144 -3.45 -9.19 15.23
N VAL A 145 -3.30 -7.86 15.24
CA VAL A 145 -2.76 -7.11 16.38
C VAL A 145 -3.67 -7.28 17.60
N ALA A 146 -4.98 -7.24 17.43
CA ALA A 146 -5.95 -7.48 18.48
C ALA A 146 -5.75 -8.86 19.13
N ILE A 147 -5.62 -9.93 18.33
CA ILE A 147 -5.38 -11.28 18.81
C ILE A 147 -4.01 -11.38 19.50
N ALA A 148 -2.96 -10.84 18.90
CA ALA A 148 -1.60 -10.91 19.43
C ALA A 148 -1.47 -10.24 20.81
N LEU A 149 -2.20 -9.14 21.04
CA LEU A 149 -2.17 -8.39 22.30
C LEU A 149 -3.32 -8.75 23.26
N GLY A 150 -4.32 -9.52 22.82
CA GLY A 150 -5.51 -9.82 23.60
C GLY A 150 -6.38 -8.59 23.85
N LEU A 151 -6.43 -7.64 22.88
CA LEU A 151 -7.22 -6.42 22.89
C LEU A 151 -8.42 -6.53 21.95
N ALA A 152 -9.37 -5.62 22.07
CA ALA A 152 -10.50 -5.52 21.14
C ALA A 152 -10.07 -4.89 19.80
N PRO A 153 -10.57 -5.39 18.64
CA PRO A 153 -10.21 -4.80 17.33
C PRO A 153 -10.71 -3.37 17.12
N ASP A 154 -11.75 -2.96 17.83
CA ASP A 154 -12.36 -1.63 17.79
C ASP A 154 -11.69 -0.65 18.77
N ASP A 155 -10.83 -1.14 19.66
CA ASP A 155 -10.04 -0.30 20.56
C ASP A 155 -9.14 0.65 19.75
N PRO A 156 -9.18 1.97 20.03
CA PRO A 156 -8.30 2.97 19.41
C PRO A 156 -6.81 2.63 19.54
N GLU A 157 -6.37 2.07 20.65
CA GLU A 157 -4.97 1.68 20.86
C GLU A 157 -4.57 0.54 19.93
N THR A 158 -5.41 -0.47 19.77
CA THR A 158 -5.19 -1.57 18.82
C THR A 158 -5.03 -1.06 17.41
N ARG A 159 -5.92 -0.15 16.98
CA ARG A 159 -5.87 0.47 15.64
C ARG A 159 -4.62 1.34 15.47
N ALA A 160 -4.26 2.11 16.48
CA ALA A 160 -3.05 2.94 16.46
C ALA A 160 -1.79 2.09 16.36
N ARG A 161 -1.68 0.99 17.09
CA ARG A 161 -0.57 0.04 17.01
C ARG A 161 -0.47 -0.61 15.63
N ALA A 162 -1.59 -1.02 15.03
CA ALA A 162 -1.61 -1.55 13.66
C ALA A 162 -1.12 -0.51 12.64
N LEU A 163 -1.55 0.73 12.76
CA LEU A 163 -1.09 1.83 11.90
C LEU A 163 0.39 2.16 12.12
N ALA A 164 0.88 2.12 13.36
CA ALA A 164 2.30 2.33 13.66
C ALA A 164 3.18 1.23 13.06
N LEU A 165 2.73 -0.03 13.09
CA LEU A 165 3.39 -1.15 12.43
C LEU A 165 3.46 -0.96 10.91
N LEU A 166 2.37 -0.54 10.27
CA LEU A 166 2.35 -0.20 8.84
C LEU A 166 3.25 1.00 8.54
N GLY A 167 3.27 2.00 9.42
CA GLY A 167 4.08 3.21 9.29
C GLY A 167 5.58 2.92 9.17
N GLN A 168 6.07 1.85 9.80
CA GLN A 168 7.47 1.43 9.69
C GLN A 168 7.84 1.03 8.25
N VAL A 169 6.90 0.47 7.49
CA VAL A 169 7.12 0.16 6.08
C VAL A 169 6.97 1.41 5.22
N LEU A 170 5.92 2.18 5.47
CA LEU A 170 5.59 3.37 4.68
C LEU A 170 6.70 4.43 4.69
N ILE A 171 7.44 4.60 5.80
CA ILE A 171 8.50 5.60 5.89
C ILE A 171 9.57 5.43 4.81
N PHE A 172 9.94 4.19 4.48
CA PHE A 172 10.93 3.88 3.45
C PHE A 172 10.43 4.18 2.03
N ARG A 173 9.12 4.24 1.84
CA ARG A 173 8.51 4.65 0.57
C ARG A 173 8.30 6.16 0.50
N MET A 174 7.72 6.75 1.54
CA MET A 174 7.34 8.16 1.57
C MET A 174 8.53 9.09 1.72
N ALA A 175 9.50 8.73 2.57
CA ALA A 175 10.74 9.47 2.78
C ALA A 175 11.95 8.80 2.09
N ARG A 176 11.73 8.21 0.89
CA ARG A 176 12.72 7.40 0.17
C ARG A 176 14.09 8.08 0.05
N ALA A 177 14.13 9.36 -0.34
CA ALA A 177 15.40 10.07 -0.50
C ALA A 177 16.18 10.20 0.81
N ALA A 178 15.48 10.51 1.92
CA ALA A 178 16.11 10.58 3.25
C ALA A 178 16.55 9.20 3.71
N ALA A 179 15.74 8.17 3.51
CA ALA A 179 16.08 6.79 3.86
C ALA A 179 17.34 6.30 3.13
N LEU A 180 17.40 6.44 1.81
CA LEU A 180 18.54 6.04 1.01
C LEU A 180 19.82 6.78 1.45
N ARG A 181 19.73 8.11 1.66
CA ARG A 181 20.86 8.91 2.12
C ARG A 181 21.35 8.48 3.50
N THR A 182 20.43 8.23 4.45
CA THR A 182 20.79 7.81 5.82
C THR A 182 21.44 6.43 5.84
N LEU A 183 20.95 5.52 4.98
CA LEU A 183 21.44 4.14 4.89
C LEU A 183 22.69 4.01 4.00
N GLY A 184 23.08 5.05 3.28
CA GLY A 184 24.19 5.03 2.33
C GLY A 184 23.92 4.15 1.10
N TRP A 185 22.65 4.08 0.66
CA TRP A 185 22.25 3.27 -0.46
C TRP A 185 21.91 4.12 -1.69
N ASP A 186 22.33 3.65 -2.87
CA ASP A 186 21.98 4.29 -4.14
C ASP A 186 20.55 3.93 -4.59
N ARG A 187 20.11 2.73 -4.23
CA ARG A 187 18.78 2.21 -4.58
C ARG A 187 18.30 1.22 -3.53
N LEU A 188 17.01 0.90 -3.60
CA LEU A 188 16.40 -0.15 -2.80
C LEU A 188 16.11 -1.34 -3.72
N GLY A 189 16.81 -2.43 -3.53
CA GLY A 189 16.64 -3.71 -4.22
C GLY A 189 16.35 -4.83 -3.23
N LEU A 190 16.40 -6.08 -3.68
CA LEU A 190 16.07 -7.25 -2.83
C LEU A 190 17.04 -7.42 -1.65
N GLY A 191 18.31 -7.06 -1.81
CA GLY A 191 19.31 -7.14 -0.74
C GLY A 191 19.01 -6.14 0.39
N GLU A 192 18.72 -4.90 0.02
CA GLU A 192 18.35 -3.82 0.92
C GLU A 192 17.01 -4.10 1.59
N LEU A 193 16.02 -4.63 0.83
CA LEU A 193 14.73 -5.06 1.38
C LEU A 193 14.92 -6.08 2.52
N ALA A 194 15.78 -7.07 2.36
CA ALA A 194 16.04 -8.06 3.40
C ALA A 194 16.59 -7.45 4.69
N ILE A 195 17.35 -6.35 4.61
CA ILE A 195 17.82 -5.60 5.78
C ILE A 195 16.65 -4.88 6.45
N LEU A 196 15.82 -4.19 5.66
CA LEU A 196 14.63 -3.50 6.17
C LEU A 196 13.64 -4.47 6.81
N GLU A 197 13.38 -5.61 6.19
CA GLU A 197 12.50 -6.64 6.74
C GLU A 197 12.96 -7.13 8.12
N ARG A 198 14.25 -7.37 8.31
CA ARG A 198 14.79 -7.74 9.62
C ARG A 198 14.54 -6.66 10.68
N ALA A 199 14.80 -5.39 10.34
CA ALA A 199 14.58 -4.27 11.25
C ALA A 199 13.08 -4.11 11.58
N ILE A 200 12.22 -4.11 10.56
CA ILE A 200 10.76 -4.02 10.71
C ILE A 200 10.24 -5.17 11.58
N CYS A 201 10.68 -6.41 11.32
CA CYS A 201 10.25 -7.56 12.09
C CYS A 201 10.72 -7.51 13.55
N ALA A 202 11.95 -7.07 13.81
CA ALA A 202 12.46 -6.89 15.17
C ALA A 202 11.63 -5.86 15.95
N ASN A 203 11.38 -4.68 15.35
CA ASN A 203 10.56 -3.64 15.95
C ASN A 203 9.11 -4.10 16.15
N ALA A 204 8.51 -4.73 15.16
CA ALA A 204 7.15 -5.27 15.25
C ALA A 204 7.05 -6.32 16.37
N SER A 205 8.04 -7.19 16.50
CA SER A 205 8.09 -8.17 17.58
C SER A 205 8.14 -7.52 18.97
N ALA A 206 8.89 -6.43 19.11
CA ALA A 206 8.94 -5.68 20.37
C ALA A 206 7.61 -4.99 20.69
N ILE A 207 6.96 -4.39 19.70
CA ILE A 207 5.64 -3.74 19.85
C ILE A 207 4.55 -4.76 20.22
N LEU A 208 4.65 -6.00 19.71
CA LEU A 208 3.69 -7.08 19.94
C LEU A 208 4.04 -7.94 21.16
N LEU A 209 5.05 -7.58 21.94
CA LEU A 209 5.25 -8.16 23.26
C LEU A 209 4.16 -7.61 24.18
N ARG A 210 3.38 -8.50 24.80
CA ARG A 210 2.53 -8.12 25.93
C ARG A 210 3.48 -7.58 27.01
N GLU A 211 3.34 -6.32 27.39
CA GLU A 211 3.80 -5.89 28.69
C GLU A 211 3.02 -6.76 29.68
N ASN A 212 3.71 -7.67 30.36
CA ASN A 212 3.21 -8.24 31.57
C ASN A 212 3.01 -7.04 32.51
N GLN A 213 1.81 -6.50 32.53
CA GLN A 213 1.39 -5.65 33.64
C GLN A 213 1.43 -6.57 34.86
N GLY A 214 2.64 -6.62 35.41
CA GLY A 214 2.89 -7.31 36.67
C GLY A 214 1.87 -6.83 37.66
N GLU A 215 1.22 -7.81 38.27
CA GLU A 215 0.75 -7.75 39.63
C GLU A 215 1.63 -6.83 40.48
N GLN A 216 1.24 -5.57 40.59
CA GLN A 216 1.62 -4.69 41.69
C GLN A 216 0.35 -4.05 42.19
N GLY A 217 -0.47 -4.91 42.80
CA GLY A 217 -1.49 -4.55 43.75
C GLY A 217 -1.09 -5.09 45.09
N THR A 218 -0.63 -4.28 45.94
CA THR A 218 -0.82 -4.40 47.40
C THR A 218 -0.92 -2.99 47.95
#